data_3d94b71907ab78890577011fe3cf656e
#
_entry.id   3d94b71907ab78890577011fe3cf656e
#
_cell.length_a   1.000
_cell.length_b   1.000
_cell.length_c   1.000
_cell.angle_alpha   90.00
_cell.angle_beta   90.00
_cell.angle_gamma   90.00
#
_symmetry.space_group_name_H-M   'P 1'
#
loop_
_entity.id
_entity.type
_entity.pdbx_description
1 polymer ?
#
loop_
_entity_poly.entity_id
_entity_poly.type
_entity_poly.pdbx_seq_one_letter_code
_entity_poly.pdbx_strand_id
1 'polypeptide(L)'
;MTAVDLTGRTAVVTGGATLLGRGVVAALAESGATVVIADIDDENGEHAAAEAGHAVTFRHLDVTDDAAVTAFVGAVVDAHGGLDIVVNLAAVYLDDGFATPRADWLTALDVNVVSMVALVQAAHPHLAASPHAAVVNFTSISSSVAQTGRWVYPACKAAIAQLTRSMAMDLAPDGIRVNSVSPGWTWSAIMDGLSGGDRAKTDRVAAPFHLTGRVGDPREVGDVVAFLASDAASVVTGADWAADGGYSAMGPERAVPAIPRLAEQDPA
;
A
#
# COMPACT_ATOMS: atom_id res chain seq x y z
N MET A 1 -5.25 14.00 21.57
CA MET A 1 -4.54 13.43 20.40
C MET A 1 -4.61 14.49 19.32
N THR A 2 -3.49 14.97 18.84
CA THR A 2 -3.47 15.78 17.62
C THR A 2 -4.03 14.91 16.51
N ALA A 3 -5.11 15.36 15.88
CA ALA A 3 -5.66 14.71 14.69
C ALA A 3 -4.56 14.69 13.61
N VAL A 4 -4.57 13.68 12.76
CA VAL A 4 -3.73 13.67 11.55
C VAL A 4 -4.14 14.87 10.72
N ASP A 5 -3.19 15.75 10.40
CA ASP A 5 -3.42 16.96 9.63
C ASP A 5 -2.46 16.98 8.44
N LEU A 6 -3.02 17.00 7.24
CA LEU A 6 -2.30 17.07 5.97
C LEU A 6 -2.71 18.33 5.18
N THR A 7 -3.29 19.32 5.86
CA THR A 7 -3.73 20.57 5.23
C THR A 7 -2.57 21.24 4.50
N GLY A 8 -2.81 21.61 3.24
CA GLY A 8 -1.83 22.27 2.38
C GLY A 8 -0.77 21.36 1.77
N ARG A 9 -0.85 20.03 1.97
CA ARG A 9 0.05 19.05 1.36
C ARG A 9 -0.52 18.48 0.08
N THR A 10 0.35 18.24 -0.89
CA THR A 10 0.02 17.56 -2.15
C THR A 10 0.50 16.12 -2.09
N ALA A 11 -0.39 15.18 -2.36
CA ALA A 11 -0.13 13.75 -2.37
C ALA A 11 -0.37 13.13 -3.75
N VAL A 12 0.50 12.22 -4.17
CA VAL A 12 0.32 11.33 -5.31
C VAL A 12 0.07 9.93 -4.80
N VAL A 13 -0.96 9.25 -5.34
CA VAL A 13 -1.29 7.85 -5.02
C VAL A 13 -1.34 7.04 -6.31
N THR A 14 -0.34 6.17 -6.55
CA THR A 14 -0.40 5.21 -7.66
C THR A 14 -1.31 4.03 -7.32
N GLY A 15 -2.06 3.50 -8.29
CA GLY A 15 -3.04 2.46 -8.02
C GLY A 15 -4.28 2.95 -7.25
N GLY A 16 -4.52 4.27 -7.27
CA GLY A 16 -5.59 4.92 -6.50
C GLY A 16 -7.00 4.62 -6.99
N ALA A 17 -7.17 4.07 -8.19
CA ALA A 17 -8.45 3.63 -8.74
C ALA A 17 -8.97 2.32 -8.13
N THR A 18 -8.09 1.50 -7.53
CA THR A 18 -8.46 0.23 -6.88
C THR A 18 -9.26 0.45 -5.60
N LEU A 19 -10.00 -0.56 -5.11
CA LEU A 19 -10.74 -0.43 -3.84
C LEU A 19 -9.82 -0.04 -2.67
N LEU A 20 -8.63 -0.63 -2.57
CA LEU A 20 -7.65 -0.27 -1.55
C LEU A 20 -7.16 1.16 -1.74
N GLY A 21 -6.84 1.52 -2.98
CA GLY A 21 -6.41 2.87 -3.35
C GLY A 21 -7.44 3.94 -2.99
N ARG A 22 -8.73 3.71 -3.25
CA ARG A 22 -9.83 4.61 -2.87
C ARG A 22 -9.88 4.85 -1.35
N GLY A 23 -9.68 3.80 -0.54
CA GLY A 23 -9.60 3.94 0.91
C GLY A 23 -8.43 4.82 1.36
N VAL A 24 -7.27 4.69 0.71
CA VAL A 24 -6.08 5.52 0.96
C VAL A 24 -6.34 6.96 0.53
N VAL A 25 -6.86 7.17 -0.68
CA VAL A 25 -7.21 8.51 -1.22
C VAL A 25 -8.19 9.23 -0.31
N ALA A 26 -9.25 8.53 0.13
CA ALA A 26 -10.24 9.11 1.04
C ALA A 26 -9.62 9.53 2.38
N ALA A 27 -8.75 8.68 2.97
CA ALA A 27 -8.09 8.99 4.23
C ALA A 27 -7.16 10.21 4.13
N LEU A 28 -6.39 10.34 3.05
CA LEU A 28 -5.52 11.48 2.80
C LEU A 28 -6.33 12.77 2.58
N ALA A 29 -7.37 12.71 1.73
CA ALA A 29 -8.22 13.86 1.42
C ALA A 29 -8.99 14.36 2.64
N GLU A 30 -9.59 13.47 3.43
CA GLU A 30 -10.28 13.82 4.68
C GLU A 30 -9.33 14.37 5.76
N SER A 31 -8.05 14.01 5.68
CA SER A 31 -6.99 14.60 6.52
C SER A 31 -6.51 15.97 6.01
N GLY A 32 -7.06 16.48 4.90
CA GLY A 32 -6.80 17.83 4.36
C GLY A 32 -5.80 17.88 3.21
N ALA A 33 -5.31 16.75 2.68
CA ALA A 33 -4.41 16.75 1.54
C ALA A 33 -5.15 17.02 0.22
N THR A 34 -4.47 17.67 -0.72
CA THR A 34 -4.82 17.61 -2.14
C THR A 34 -4.23 16.33 -2.71
N VAL A 35 -5.06 15.47 -3.31
CA VAL A 35 -4.63 14.14 -3.77
C VAL A 35 -4.75 14.02 -5.28
N VAL A 36 -3.69 13.54 -5.92
CA VAL A 36 -3.69 13.17 -7.34
C VAL A 36 -3.62 11.65 -7.44
N ILE A 37 -4.68 11.05 -7.93
CA ILE A 37 -4.74 9.63 -8.29
C ILE A 37 -3.97 9.42 -9.59
N ALA A 38 -3.07 8.46 -9.60
CA ALA A 38 -2.33 7.99 -10.77
C ALA A 38 -2.67 6.52 -11.02
N ASP A 39 -3.31 6.22 -12.15
CA ASP A 39 -3.71 4.86 -12.50
C ASP A 39 -3.82 4.71 -14.02
N ILE A 40 -3.77 3.47 -14.51
CA ILE A 40 -4.04 3.15 -15.92
C ILE A 40 -5.53 2.98 -16.22
N ASP A 41 -6.35 2.84 -15.17
CA ASP A 41 -7.80 2.64 -15.27
C ASP A 41 -8.51 4.00 -15.20
N ASP A 42 -8.77 4.58 -16.37
CA ASP A 42 -9.37 5.90 -16.51
C ASP A 42 -10.76 5.96 -15.89
N GLU A 43 -11.61 4.95 -16.16
CA GLU A 43 -13.00 4.93 -15.69
C GLU A 43 -13.09 4.89 -14.16
N ASN A 44 -12.37 3.96 -13.55
CA ASN A 44 -12.34 3.84 -12.10
C ASN A 44 -11.58 4.97 -11.42
N GLY A 45 -10.55 5.55 -12.07
CA GLY A 45 -9.81 6.69 -11.57
C GLY A 45 -10.64 7.97 -11.51
N GLU A 46 -11.35 8.30 -12.59
CA GLU A 46 -12.31 9.41 -12.66
C GLU A 46 -13.42 9.26 -11.62
N HIS A 47 -13.97 8.04 -11.50
CA HIS A 47 -15.00 7.75 -10.51
C HIS A 47 -14.49 7.92 -9.07
N ALA A 48 -13.31 7.40 -8.76
CA ALA A 48 -12.70 7.55 -7.46
C ALA A 48 -12.44 9.02 -7.08
N ALA A 49 -11.98 9.82 -8.04
CA ALA A 49 -11.77 11.25 -7.83
C ALA A 49 -13.09 11.98 -7.57
N ALA A 50 -14.14 11.68 -8.34
CA ALA A 50 -15.46 12.27 -8.17
C ALA A 50 -16.09 11.94 -6.80
N GLU A 51 -15.95 10.68 -6.35
CA GLU A 51 -16.42 10.23 -5.04
C GLU A 51 -15.71 10.92 -3.87
N ALA A 52 -14.39 11.08 -3.98
CA ALA A 52 -13.56 11.64 -2.91
C ALA A 52 -13.67 13.17 -2.80
N GLY A 53 -14.23 13.84 -3.80
CA GLY A 53 -14.55 15.26 -3.76
C GLY A 53 -13.46 16.19 -4.31
N HIS A 54 -13.67 17.51 -4.15
CA HIS A 54 -12.92 18.55 -4.88
C HIS A 54 -11.41 18.60 -4.62
N ALA A 55 -10.94 18.02 -3.53
CA ALA A 55 -9.51 17.95 -3.22
C ALA A 55 -8.79 16.82 -3.95
N VAL A 56 -9.51 16.00 -4.73
CA VAL A 56 -8.98 14.83 -5.42
C VAL A 56 -9.13 14.99 -6.93
N THR A 57 -8.07 14.67 -7.66
CA THR A 57 -8.06 14.65 -9.12
C THR A 57 -7.49 13.33 -9.62
N PHE A 58 -7.85 12.93 -10.83
CA PHE A 58 -7.30 11.78 -11.50
C PHE A 58 -6.41 12.22 -12.68
N ARG A 59 -5.33 11.47 -12.92
CA ARG A 59 -4.50 11.54 -14.12
C ARG A 59 -4.08 10.14 -14.53
N HIS A 60 -4.24 9.83 -15.82
CA HIS A 60 -3.74 8.58 -16.39
C HIS A 60 -2.23 8.48 -16.23
N LEU A 61 -1.75 7.32 -15.76
CA LEU A 61 -0.32 7.03 -15.67
C LEU A 61 -0.07 5.51 -15.79
N ASP A 62 0.67 5.13 -16.82
CA ASP A 62 1.38 3.85 -16.81
C ASP A 62 2.70 4.04 -16.07
N VAL A 63 2.80 3.43 -14.90
CA VAL A 63 3.98 3.56 -14.02
C VAL A 63 5.23 2.89 -14.59
N THR A 64 5.12 2.12 -15.67
CA THR A 64 6.26 1.47 -16.37
C THR A 64 6.85 2.35 -17.47
N ASP A 65 6.26 3.50 -17.77
CA ASP A 65 6.79 4.49 -18.72
C ASP A 65 7.51 5.61 -17.96
N ASP A 66 8.84 5.56 -17.90
CA ASP A 66 9.68 6.53 -17.19
C ASP A 66 9.48 7.98 -17.68
N ALA A 67 9.21 8.15 -19.00
CA ALA A 67 8.96 9.48 -19.56
C ALA A 67 7.59 10.00 -19.12
N ALA A 68 6.58 9.15 -19.08
CA ALA A 68 5.26 9.48 -18.57
C ALA A 68 5.31 9.79 -17.06
N VAL A 69 6.06 9.01 -16.28
CA VAL A 69 6.28 9.24 -14.83
C VAL A 69 6.91 10.62 -14.59
N THR A 70 7.95 10.96 -15.34
CA THR A 70 8.62 12.27 -15.22
C THR A 70 7.69 13.42 -15.58
N ALA A 71 6.97 13.30 -16.69
CA ALA A 71 6.01 14.32 -17.13
C ALA A 71 4.84 14.47 -16.16
N PHE A 72 4.35 13.36 -15.59
CA PHE A 72 3.29 13.33 -14.60
C PHE A 72 3.69 14.10 -13.33
N VAL A 73 4.87 13.82 -12.77
CA VAL A 73 5.38 14.51 -11.57
C VAL A 73 5.49 16.02 -11.84
N GLY A 74 6.06 16.41 -12.98
CA GLY A 74 6.14 17.82 -13.38
C GLY A 74 4.77 18.49 -13.45
N ALA A 75 3.79 17.83 -14.06
CA ALA A 75 2.43 18.35 -14.18
C ALA A 75 1.70 18.46 -12.83
N VAL A 76 1.98 17.58 -11.87
CA VAL A 76 1.46 17.69 -10.49
C VAL A 76 2.05 18.91 -9.80
N VAL A 77 3.36 19.08 -9.88
CA VAL A 77 4.06 20.21 -9.25
C VAL A 77 3.62 21.55 -9.86
N ASP A 78 3.49 21.61 -11.17
CA ASP A 78 3.03 22.84 -11.87
C ASP A 78 1.59 23.22 -11.46
N ALA A 79 0.72 22.21 -11.26
CA ALA A 79 -0.68 22.45 -10.90
C ALA A 79 -0.88 22.82 -9.42
N HIS A 80 -0.05 22.29 -8.51
CA HIS A 80 -0.28 22.39 -7.07
C HIS A 80 0.83 23.13 -6.31
N GLY A 81 1.92 23.53 -7.00
CA GLY A 81 3.02 24.31 -6.43
C GLY A 81 4.04 23.47 -5.65
N GLY A 82 3.88 22.15 -5.56
CA GLY A 82 4.81 21.24 -4.87
C GLY A 82 4.29 19.81 -4.79
N LEU A 83 5.12 18.92 -4.23
CA LEU A 83 4.78 17.54 -3.96
C LEU A 83 5.37 17.15 -2.59
N ASP A 84 4.52 16.73 -1.66
CA ASP A 84 4.88 16.42 -0.28
C ASP A 84 4.83 14.92 0.02
N ILE A 85 3.90 14.20 -0.62
CA ILE A 85 3.60 12.82 -0.28
C ILE A 85 3.55 11.96 -1.54
N VAL A 86 4.28 10.85 -1.54
CA VAL A 86 4.20 9.80 -2.57
C VAL A 86 3.73 8.50 -1.93
N VAL A 87 2.63 7.94 -2.45
CA VAL A 87 2.12 6.62 -2.03
C VAL A 87 2.25 5.65 -3.20
N ASN A 88 3.14 4.67 -3.07
CA ASN A 88 3.39 3.61 -4.05
C ASN A 88 2.49 2.40 -3.75
N LEU A 89 1.30 2.36 -4.40
CA LEU A 89 0.32 1.30 -4.18
C LEU A 89 0.06 0.47 -5.45
N ALA A 90 0.37 0.99 -6.65
CA ALA A 90 0.20 0.27 -7.91
C ALA A 90 0.87 -1.12 -7.86
N ALA A 91 0.15 -2.14 -8.27
CA ALA A 91 0.64 -3.51 -8.26
C ALA A 91 -0.16 -4.42 -9.21
N VAL A 92 0.53 -5.44 -9.74
CA VAL A 92 -0.08 -6.56 -10.48
C VAL A 92 0.14 -7.88 -9.73
N TYR A 93 -0.77 -8.82 -9.95
CA TYR A 93 -0.79 -10.14 -9.30
C TYR A 93 -0.57 -11.26 -10.35
N LEU A 94 0.60 -11.25 -11.00
CA LEU A 94 1.02 -12.25 -11.98
C LEU A 94 1.79 -13.36 -11.26
N ASP A 95 1.10 -14.29 -10.64
CA ASP A 95 1.72 -15.32 -9.79
C ASP A 95 0.99 -16.65 -9.91
N ASP A 96 1.67 -17.65 -10.50
CA ASP A 96 1.25 -19.05 -10.57
C ASP A 96 2.31 -19.96 -9.89
N GLY A 97 2.91 -19.46 -8.81
CA GLY A 97 3.91 -20.17 -8.01
C GLY A 97 5.05 -20.71 -8.85
N PHE A 98 5.28 -22.03 -8.76
CA PHE A 98 6.32 -22.74 -9.52
C PHE A 98 6.14 -22.61 -11.04
N ALA A 99 4.92 -22.50 -11.54
CA ALA A 99 4.63 -22.48 -12.96
C ALA A 99 4.72 -21.08 -13.59
N THR A 100 4.96 -20.03 -12.78
CA THR A 100 5.01 -18.66 -13.27
C THR A 100 6.10 -18.49 -14.31
N PRO A 101 5.75 -18.08 -15.56
CA PRO A 101 6.71 -17.91 -16.65
C PRO A 101 7.61 -16.70 -16.41
N ARG A 102 8.80 -16.70 -17.03
CA ARG A 102 9.78 -15.60 -16.90
C ARG A 102 9.19 -14.24 -17.30
N ALA A 103 8.31 -14.19 -18.28
CA ALA A 103 7.69 -12.94 -18.72
C ALA A 103 6.89 -12.30 -17.57
N ASP A 104 6.09 -13.09 -16.85
CA ASP A 104 5.27 -12.60 -15.73
C ASP A 104 6.14 -12.17 -14.55
N TRP A 105 7.27 -12.87 -14.30
CA TRP A 105 8.27 -12.42 -13.33
C TRP A 105 8.79 -11.03 -13.66
N LEU A 106 9.19 -10.80 -14.92
CA LEU A 106 9.74 -9.51 -15.36
C LEU A 106 8.69 -8.42 -15.27
N THR A 107 7.46 -8.67 -15.76
CA THR A 107 6.36 -7.71 -15.67
C THR A 107 6.00 -7.38 -14.23
N ALA A 108 5.93 -8.39 -13.35
CA ALA A 108 5.60 -8.14 -11.95
C ALA A 108 6.70 -7.37 -11.20
N LEU A 109 7.98 -7.66 -11.49
CA LEU A 109 9.09 -6.88 -10.93
C LEU A 109 9.09 -5.45 -11.45
N ASP A 110 8.82 -5.25 -12.72
CA ASP A 110 8.75 -3.93 -13.35
C ASP A 110 7.65 -3.08 -12.72
N VAL A 111 6.41 -3.58 -12.73
CA VAL A 111 5.26 -2.85 -12.17
C VAL A 111 5.34 -2.71 -10.65
N ASN A 112 5.70 -3.76 -9.90
CA ASN A 112 5.57 -3.73 -8.44
C ASN A 112 6.80 -3.14 -7.73
N VAL A 113 7.99 -3.14 -8.38
CA VAL A 113 9.24 -2.77 -7.72
C VAL A 113 9.96 -1.64 -8.46
N VAL A 114 10.23 -1.79 -9.75
CA VAL A 114 11.04 -0.82 -10.51
C VAL A 114 10.28 0.50 -10.66
N SER A 115 8.99 0.46 -10.98
CA SER A 115 8.15 1.65 -11.14
C SER A 115 8.10 2.52 -9.87
N MET A 116 8.05 1.89 -8.69
CA MET A 116 8.10 2.57 -7.41
C MET A 116 9.41 3.36 -7.24
N VAL A 117 10.53 2.77 -7.66
CA VAL A 117 11.84 3.45 -7.61
C VAL A 117 11.87 4.61 -8.60
N ALA A 118 11.40 4.40 -9.84
CA ALA A 118 11.35 5.44 -10.88
C ALA A 118 10.50 6.64 -10.44
N LEU A 119 9.33 6.41 -9.83
CA LEU A 119 8.48 7.48 -9.32
C LEU A 119 9.17 8.26 -8.18
N VAL A 120 9.80 7.57 -7.22
CA VAL A 120 10.53 8.24 -6.13
C VAL A 120 11.71 9.06 -6.68
N GLN A 121 12.45 8.54 -7.69
CA GLN A 121 13.53 9.28 -8.34
C GLN A 121 13.02 10.54 -9.05
N ALA A 122 11.92 10.46 -9.79
CA ALA A 122 11.32 11.62 -10.45
C ALA A 122 10.77 12.64 -9.43
N ALA A 123 10.19 12.18 -8.32
CA ALA A 123 9.62 13.02 -7.27
C ALA A 123 10.69 13.64 -6.34
N HIS A 124 11.89 13.05 -6.26
CA HIS A 124 12.92 13.41 -5.27
C HIS A 124 13.24 14.91 -5.20
N PRO A 125 13.47 15.67 -6.31
CA PRO A 125 13.78 17.09 -6.21
C PRO A 125 12.68 17.92 -5.55
N HIS A 126 11.43 17.49 -5.70
CA HIS A 126 10.25 18.16 -5.16
C HIS A 126 9.99 17.77 -3.71
N LEU A 127 10.18 16.48 -3.37
CA LEU A 127 10.14 15.99 -2.00
C LEU A 127 11.25 16.66 -1.15
N ALA A 128 12.47 16.77 -1.66
CA ALA A 128 13.57 17.43 -0.97
C ALA A 128 13.34 18.94 -0.72
N ALA A 129 12.46 19.57 -1.50
CA ALA A 129 12.04 20.96 -1.29
C ALA A 129 10.89 21.10 -0.29
N SER A 130 10.21 20.02 0.05
CA SER A 130 9.07 20.00 1.00
C SER A 130 9.55 19.88 2.44
N PRO A 131 9.02 20.70 3.37
CA PRO A 131 9.28 20.53 4.80
C PRO A 131 8.54 19.33 5.42
N HIS A 132 7.68 18.66 4.66
CA HIS A 132 6.78 17.61 5.13
C HIS A 132 6.90 16.30 4.32
N ALA A 133 8.03 16.08 3.65
CA ALA A 133 8.20 15.00 2.70
C ALA A 133 8.02 13.60 3.32
N ALA A 134 7.16 12.81 2.70
CA ALA A 134 6.92 11.43 3.08
C ALA A 134 6.67 10.52 1.87
N VAL A 135 7.30 9.35 1.89
CA VAL A 135 7.04 8.26 0.95
C VAL A 135 6.43 7.09 1.73
N VAL A 136 5.31 6.56 1.25
CA VAL A 136 4.67 5.38 1.82
C VAL A 136 4.57 4.29 0.75
N ASN A 137 5.31 3.22 0.94
CA ASN A 137 5.32 2.06 0.04
C ASN A 137 4.32 1.00 0.53
N PHE A 138 3.84 0.15 -0.36
CA PHE A 138 2.97 -0.95 0.00
C PHE A 138 3.69 -2.29 -0.08
N THR A 139 3.96 -2.88 1.09
CA THR A 139 4.36 -4.27 1.24
C THR A 139 3.13 -5.19 1.34
N SER A 140 3.20 -6.25 2.07
CA SER A 140 2.12 -7.20 2.37
C SER A 140 2.59 -8.15 3.47
N ILE A 141 1.68 -8.83 4.15
CA ILE A 141 2.01 -10.02 4.95
C ILE A 141 2.86 -11.01 4.14
N SER A 142 2.66 -11.06 2.81
CA SER A 142 3.44 -11.91 1.90
C SER A 142 4.94 -11.54 1.85
N SER A 143 5.34 -10.36 2.33
CA SER A 143 6.76 -9.97 2.38
C SER A 143 7.57 -10.76 3.41
N SER A 144 6.90 -11.32 4.42
CA SER A 144 7.54 -11.96 5.58
C SER A 144 7.09 -13.39 5.84
N VAL A 145 5.97 -13.84 5.25
CA VAL A 145 5.45 -15.20 5.41
C VAL A 145 5.26 -15.90 4.07
N ALA A 146 5.58 -17.19 4.00
CA ALA A 146 5.36 -17.99 2.81
C ALA A 146 3.87 -18.30 2.62
N GLN A 147 3.43 -18.30 1.38
CA GLN A 147 2.08 -18.67 0.98
C GLN A 147 2.14 -19.70 -0.15
N THR A 148 1.36 -20.77 -0.03
CA THR A 148 1.31 -21.81 -1.04
C THR A 148 0.83 -21.25 -2.38
N GLY A 149 1.53 -21.60 -3.47
CA GLY A 149 1.17 -21.18 -4.82
C GLY A 149 1.52 -19.72 -5.15
N ARG A 150 2.36 -19.06 -4.32
CA ARG A 150 2.77 -17.68 -4.53
C ARG A 150 4.28 -17.52 -4.40
N TRP A 151 4.94 -17.10 -5.48
CA TRP A 151 6.38 -16.88 -5.53
C TRP A 151 6.75 -15.47 -5.94
N VAL A 152 6.13 -14.95 -6.99
CA VAL A 152 6.48 -13.66 -7.59
C VAL A 152 6.05 -12.50 -6.70
N TYR A 153 4.77 -12.50 -6.32
CA TYR A 153 4.22 -11.42 -5.47
C TYR A 153 4.93 -11.30 -4.12
N PRO A 154 5.17 -12.39 -3.35
CA PRO A 154 5.95 -12.32 -2.13
C PRO A 154 7.38 -11.82 -2.34
N ALA A 155 8.04 -12.22 -3.42
CA ALA A 155 9.39 -11.76 -3.74
C ALA A 155 9.41 -10.24 -4.00
N CYS A 156 8.46 -9.72 -4.78
CA CYS A 156 8.31 -8.27 -4.99
C CYS A 156 8.07 -7.55 -3.65
N LYS A 157 7.16 -8.05 -2.83
CA LYS A 157 6.81 -7.39 -1.55
C LYS A 157 7.95 -7.44 -0.52
N ALA A 158 8.75 -8.50 -0.52
CA ALA A 158 9.98 -8.57 0.27
C ALA A 158 11.05 -7.58 -0.23
N ALA A 159 11.20 -7.43 -1.55
CA ALA A 159 12.09 -6.43 -2.14
C ALA A 159 11.69 -5.00 -1.73
N ILE A 160 10.39 -4.67 -1.76
CA ILE A 160 9.86 -3.37 -1.33
C ILE A 160 10.19 -3.10 0.14
N ALA A 161 10.04 -4.09 1.02
CA ALA A 161 10.38 -3.93 2.43
C ALA A 161 11.86 -3.57 2.65
N GLN A 162 12.77 -4.18 1.88
CA GLN A 162 14.19 -3.83 1.95
C GLN A 162 14.49 -2.48 1.29
N LEU A 163 13.88 -2.18 0.13
CA LEU A 163 14.03 -0.89 -0.54
C LEU A 163 13.54 0.25 0.33
N THR A 164 12.45 0.08 1.08
CA THR A 164 11.94 1.06 2.03
C THR A 164 13.02 1.47 3.05
N ARG A 165 13.76 0.50 3.60
CA ARG A 165 14.85 0.78 4.55
C ARG A 165 16.03 1.50 3.87
N SER A 166 16.39 1.05 2.67
CA SER A 166 17.49 1.67 1.91
C SER A 166 17.16 3.10 1.52
N MET A 167 15.94 3.34 0.99
CA MET A 167 15.47 4.69 0.67
C MET A 167 15.39 5.58 1.91
N ALA A 168 14.90 5.07 3.04
CA ALA A 168 14.85 5.82 4.29
C ALA A 168 16.24 6.29 4.74
N MET A 169 17.25 5.45 4.56
CA MET A 169 18.63 5.78 4.90
C MET A 169 19.23 6.82 3.94
N ASP A 170 19.04 6.62 2.63
CA ASP A 170 19.65 7.45 1.60
C ASP A 170 19.00 8.84 1.48
N LEU A 171 17.66 8.92 1.72
CA LEU A 171 16.89 10.16 1.58
C LEU A 171 16.75 10.95 2.91
N ALA A 172 17.20 10.41 4.03
CA ALA A 172 17.17 11.10 5.33
C ALA A 172 17.92 12.45 5.35
N PRO A 173 19.07 12.62 4.66
CA PRO A 173 19.74 13.90 4.59
C PRO A 173 18.91 15.02 3.94
N ASP A 174 17.96 14.65 3.08
CA ASP A 174 17.03 15.57 2.42
C ASP A 174 15.72 15.77 3.21
N GLY A 175 15.64 15.23 4.43
CA GLY A 175 14.46 15.36 5.30
C GLY A 175 13.27 14.48 4.89
N ILE A 176 13.45 13.54 3.97
CA ILE A 176 12.39 12.70 3.45
C ILE A 176 12.25 11.44 4.32
N ARG A 177 11.06 11.22 4.87
CA ARG A 177 10.74 9.97 5.58
C ARG A 177 10.20 8.92 4.60
N VAL A 178 10.66 7.70 4.73
CA VAL A 178 10.21 6.58 3.88
C VAL A 178 9.78 5.42 4.77
N ASN A 179 8.52 5.02 4.65
CA ASN A 179 7.96 3.88 5.38
C ASN A 179 7.18 2.97 4.45
N SER A 180 6.83 1.80 4.92
CA SER A 180 5.88 0.93 4.24
C SER A 180 4.72 0.53 5.15
N VAL A 181 3.59 0.22 4.50
CA VAL A 181 2.43 -0.39 5.13
C VAL A 181 2.32 -1.83 4.62
N SER A 182 2.11 -2.76 5.54
CA SER A 182 1.94 -4.20 5.28
C SER A 182 0.50 -4.61 5.57
N PRO A 183 -0.41 -4.55 4.59
CA PRO A 183 -1.77 -5.00 4.78
C PRO A 183 -1.85 -6.53 4.94
N GLY A 184 -2.82 -6.96 5.75
CA GLY A 184 -3.33 -8.32 5.74
C GLY A 184 -4.34 -8.54 4.61
N TRP A 185 -5.27 -9.48 4.81
CA TRP A 185 -6.40 -9.57 3.92
C TRP A 185 -7.29 -8.34 4.11
N THR A 186 -7.35 -7.54 3.07
CA THR A 186 -8.16 -6.32 3.01
C THR A 186 -9.24 -6.51 1.95
N TRP A 187 -10.44 -6.03 2.22
CA TRP A 187 -11.54 -6.12 1.26
C TRP A 187 -11.14 -5.53 -0.08
N SER A 188 -11.30 -6.30 -1.14
CA SER A 188 -10.82 -5.97 -2.48
C SER A 188 -11.77 -6.54 -3.53
N ALA A 189 -11.67 -6.05 -4.77
CA ALA A 189 -12.45 -6.57 -5.89
C ALA A 189 -12.25 -8.08 -6.11
N ILE A 190 -11.04 -8.61 -5.83
CA ILE A 190 -10.75 -10.05 -5.90
C ILE A 190 -11.58 -10.81 -4.85
N MET A 191 -11.59 -10.32 -3.61
CA MET A 191 -12.35 -10.96 -2.52
C MET A 191 -13.86 -10.86 -2.76
N ASP A 192 -14.31 -9.71 -3.25
CA ASP A 192 -15.70 -9.49 -3.64
C ASP A 192 -16.13 -10.49 -4.70
N GLY A 193 -15.39 -10.61 -5.80
CA GLY A 193 -15.66 -11.55 -6.88
C GLY A 193 -15.63 -13.02 -6.42
N LEU A 194 -14.61 -13.43 -5.64
CA LEU A 194 -14.49 -14.81 -5.15
C LEU A 194 -15.58 -15.19 -4.13
N SER A 195 -16.06 -14.23 -3.35
CA SER A 195 -17.13 -14.47 -2.37
C SER A 195 -18.53 -14.37 -2.96
N GLY A 196 -18.66 -13.78 -4.16
CA GLY A 196 -19.96 -13.44 -4.77
C GLY A 196 -20.61 -12.25 -4.08
N GLY A 197 -19.84 -11.28 -3.61
CA GLY A 197 -20.31 -10.11 -2.87
C GLY A 197 -20.57 -10.35 -1.38
N ASP A 198 -20.36 -11.58 -0.88
CA ASP A 198 -20.62 -11.92 0.54
C ASP A 198 -19.42 -11.58 1.44
N ARG A 199 -19.42 -10.35 1.96
CA ARG A 199 -18.43 -9.87 2.93
C ARG A 199 -18.41 -10.76 4.19
N ALA A 200 -19.56 -11.18 4.70
CA ALA A 200 -19.64 -11.99 5.92
C ALA A 200 -19.00 -13.36 5.73
N LYS A 201 -19.14 -13.96 4.52
CA LYS A 201 -18.43 -15.19 4.16
C LYS A 201 -16.92 -14.99 4.17
N THR A 202 -16.44 -13.88 3.59
CA THR A 202 -15.02 -13.56 3.56
C THR A 202 -14.49 -13.37 4.98
N ASP A 203 -15.19 -12.66 5.84
CA ASP A 203 -14.81 -12.46 7.24
C ASP A 203 -14.73 -13.78 8.01
N ARG A 204 -15.69 -14.67 7.84
CA ARG A 204 -15.66 -16.01 8.47
C ARG A 204 -14.45 -16.84 8.03
N VAL A 205 -14.08 -16.76 6.74
CA VAL A 205 -12.88 -17.46 6.21
C VAL A 205 -11.61 -16.84 6.72
N ALA A 206 -11.56 -15.52 6.85
CA ALA A 206 -10.40 -14.78 7.33
C ALA A 206 -10.18 -14.86 8.85
N ALA A 207 -11.26 -15.06 9.62
CA ALA A 207 -11.23 -15.03 11.09
C ALA A 207 -10.12 -15.87 11.74
N PRO A 208 -9.82 -17.11 11.28
CA PRO A 208 -8.72 -17.90 11.87
C PRO A 208 -7.32 -17.35 11.63
N PHE A 209 -7.18 -16.40 10.71
CA PHE A 209 -5.90 -15.81 10.30
C PHE A 209 -5.72 -14.36 10.78
N HIS A 210 -6.71 -13.77 11.42
CA HIS A 210 -6.69 -12.40 11.89
C HIS A 210 -7.16 -12.34 13.35
N LEU A 211 -6.36 -11.70 14.21
CA LEU A 211 -6.76 -11.50 15.62
C LEU A 211 -8.01 -10.59 15.73
N THR A 212 -8.23 -9.73 14.74
CA THR A 212 -9.45 -8.92 14.64
C THR A 212 -10.68 -9.71 14.21
N GLY A 213 -10.53 -10.99 13.80
CA GLY A 213 -11.61 -11.89 13.40
C GLY A 213 -12.28 -11.56 12.06
N ARG A 214 -11.70 -10.68 11.25
CA ARG A 214 -12.23 -10.25 9.95
C ARG A 214 -11.13 -9.76 9.01
N VAL A 215 -11.46 -9.56 7.75
CA VAL A 215 -10.61 -8.80 6.82
C VAL A 215 -10.60 -7.32 7.18
N GLY A 216 -9.52 -6.64 6.85
CA GLY A 216 -9.43 -5.19 7.00
C GLY A 216 -10.31 -4.45 5.99
N ASP A 217 -10.67 -3.22 6.31
CA ASP A 217 -11.29 -2.29 5.36
C ASP A 217 -10.21 -1.44 4.67
N PRO A 218 -10.40 -1.08 3.39
CA PRO A 218 -9.50 -0.17 2.68
C PRO A 218 -9.23 1.13 3.46
N ARG A 219 -10.24 1.66 4.13
CA ARG A 219 -10.13 2.88 4.93
C ARG A 219 -9.20 2.70 6.13
N GLU A 220 -9.25 1.58 6.82
CA GLU A 220 -8.38 1.32 7.98
C GLU A 220 -6.88 1.32 7.58
N VAL A 221 -6.58 0.79 6.39
CA VAL A 221 -5.23 0.86 5.81
C VAL A 221 -4.88 2.31 5.43
N GLY A 222 -5.85 3.03 4.86
CA GLY A 222 -5.71 4.45 4.51
C GLY A 222 -5.39 5.33 5.73
N ASP A 223 -6.02 5.08 6.87
CA ASP A 223 -5.75 5.83 8.11
C ASP A 223 -4.31 5.63 8.60
N VAL A 224 -3.73 4.43 8.43
CA VAL A 224 -2.31 4.18 8.71
C VAL A 224 -1.42 4.95 7.72
N VAL A 225 -1.77 5.00 6.44
CA VAL A 225 -1.04 5.77 5.43
C VAL A 225 -1.07 7.27 5.78
N ALA A 226 -2.23 7.81 6.11
CA ALA A 226 -2.37 9.21 6.50
C ALA A 226 -1.53 9.56 7.74
N PHE A 227 -1.51 8.68 8.76
CA PHE A 227 -0.62 8.83 9.91
C PHE A 227 0.85 8.87 9.50
N LEU A 228 1.32 7.91 8.70
CA LEU A 228 2.72 7.82 8.26
C LEU A 228 3.13 9.01 7.38
N ALA A 229 2.20 9.57 6.62
CA ALA A 229 2.41 10.77 5.80
C ALA A 229 2.44 12.07 6.63
N SER A 230 1.92 12.07 7.85
CA SER A 230 1.78 13.26 8.69
C SER A 230 2.98 13.54 9.60
N ASP A 231 3.01 14.74 10.20
CA ASP A 231 4.01 15.11 11.22
C ASP A 231 3.85 14.34 12.54
N ALA A 232 2.69 13.71 12.75
CA ALA A 232 2.50 12.81 13.88
C ALA A 232 3.44 11.59 13.84
N ALA A 233 3.95 11.27 12.63
CA ALA A 233 4.94 10.22 12.40
C ALA A 233 6.37 10.75 12.20
N SER A 234 6.71 11.95 12.69
CA SER A 234 8.01 12.62 12.45
C SER A 234 9.23 11.81 12.87
N VAL A 235 9.10 10.90 13.82
CA VAL A 235 10.19 10.01 14.29
C VAL A 235 10.17 8.65 13.57
N VAL A 236 9.18 8.42 12.68
CA VAL A 236 8.97 7.13 12.00
C VAL A 236 9.54 7.19 10.59
N THR A 237 10.62 6.44 10.34
CA THR A 237 11.21 6.24 9.01
C THR A 237 11.89 4.87 8.95
N GLY A 238 11.90 4.22 7.78
CA GLY A 238 12.45 2.88 7.58
C GLY A 238 11.61 1.74 8.18
N ALA A 239 10.41 2.03 8.65
CA ALA A 239 9.52 1.04 9.28
C ALA A 239 8.60 0.36 8.25
N ASP A 240 8.29 -0.91 8.50
CA ASP A 240 7.22 -1.66 7.82
C ASP A 240 6.07 -1.86 8.82
N TRP A 241 4.95 -1.13 8.60
CA TRP A 241 3.83 -1.08 9.55
C TRP A 241 2.78 -2.12 9.20
N ALA A 242 2.58 -3.08 10.08
CA ALA A 242 1.52 -4.06 9.96
C ALA A 242 0.13 -3.40 10.11
N ALA A 243 -0.67 -3.46 9.04
CA ALA A 243 -2.09 -3.12 9.01
C ALA A 243 -2.89 -4.37 8.63
N ASP A 244 -2.69 -5.46 9.38
CA ASP A 244 -3.00 -6.82 8.98
C ASP A 244 -3.93 -7.57 9.93
N GLY A 245 -4.58 -6.85 10.84
CA GLY A 245 -5.46 -7.45 11.84
C GLY A 245 -4.77 -8.44 12.80
N GLY A 246 -3.45 -8.33 12.93
CA GLY A 246 -2.63 -9.20 13.77
C GLY A 246 -2.20 -10.51 13.10
N TYR A 247 -2.34 -10.62 11.78
CA TYR A 247 -1.93 -11.80 11.02
C TYR A 247 -0.45 -12.15 11.26
N SER A 248 0.45 -11.19 11.10
CA SER A 248 1.89 -11.38 11.27
C SER A 248 2.33 -11.55 12.73
N ALA A 249 1.48 -11.20 13.69
CA ALA A 249 1.74 -11.38 15.12
C ALA A 249 1.41 -12.80 15.60
N MET A 250 0.67 -13.59 14.79
CA MET A 250 0.30 -14.94 15.18
C MET A 250 1.38 -15.94 14.83
N GLY A 251 1.69 -16.82 15.79
CA GLY A 251 2.51 -18.01 15.54
C GLY A 251 1.74 -19.12 14.78
N PRO A 252 2.40 -20.26 14.55
CA PRO A 252 1.80 -21.40 13.84
C PRO A 252 0.51 -21.95 14.49
N GLU A 253 0.35 -21.75 15.78
CA GLU A 253 -0.81 -22.20 16.57
C GLU A 253 -2.08 -21.38 16.32
N ARG A 254 -1.98 -20.23 15.64
CA ARG A 254 -3.12 -19.39 15.22
C ARG A 254 -4.13 -19.10 16.34
N ALA A 255 -3.69 -18.60 17.46
CA ALA A 255 -4.52 -18.29 18.63
C ALA A 255 -5.27 -19.51 19.24
N VAL A 256 -4.93 -20.73 18.87
CA VAL A 256 -5.49 -21.96 19.44
C VAL A 256 -4.43 -22.60 20.34
N PRO A 257 -4.62 -22.66 21.68
CA PRO A 257 -3.65 -23.27 22.56
C PRO A 257 -3.40 -24.74 22.20
N ALA A 258 -2.16 -25.08 21.78
CA ALA A 258 -1.82 -26.45 21.39
C ALA A 258 -1.29 -27.30 22.54
N ILE A 259 -0.55 -26.68 23.48
CA ILE A 259 0.06 -27.40 24.62
C ILE A 259 -0.98 -28.13 25.48
N PRO A 260 -2.17 -27.57 25.80
CA PRO A 260 -3.19 -28.30 26.56
C PRO A 260 -3.65 -29.60 25.89
N ARG A 261 -3.55 -29.71 24.56
CA ARG A 261 -3.93 -30.94 23.83
C ARG A 261 -3.04 -32.13 24.16
N LEU A 262 -1.82 -31.90 24.68
CA LEU A 262 -0.95 -32.97 25.15
C LEU A 262 -1.55 -33.75 26.33
N ALA A 263 -2.47 -33.15 27.09
CA ALA A 263 -3.18 -33.79 28.19
C ALA A 263 -4.54 -34.41 27.79
N GLU A 264 -4.98 -34.17 26.55
CA GLU A 264 -6.21 -34.77 26.01
C GLU A 264 -5.94 -36.24 25.65
N GLN A 265 -6.90 -37.13 25.97
CA GLN A 265 -6.81 -38.52 25.53
C GLN A 265 -7.12 -38.61 24.04
N ASP A 266 -6.34 -39.35 23.28
CA ASP A 266 -6.64 -39.62 21.89
C ASP A 266 -8.06 -40.16 21.76
N PRO A 267 -8.89 -39.64 20.86
CA PRO A 267 -10.20 -40.24 20.59
C PRO A 267 -10.01 -41.68 20.10
N ALA A 268 -10.69 -42.58 20.75
CA ALA A 268 -10.61 -44.04 20.48
C ALA A 268 -11.08 -44.38 19.08
#